data_4e0439e6c28ee432a42891acdb0b7722
#
_entry.id   4e0439e6c28ee432a42891acdb0b7722
#
_cell.length_a   1.000
_cell.length_b   1.000
_cell.length_c   1.000
_cell.angle_alpha   90.00
_cell.angle_beta   90.00
_cell.angle_gamma   90.00
#
_symmetry.space_group_name_H-M   'P 1'
#
loop_
_entity.id
_entity.type
_entity.pdbx_description
1 polymer ?
#
loop_
_entity_poly.entity_id
_entity_poly.type
_entity_poly.pdbx_seq_one_letter_code
_entity_poly.pdbx_strand_id
1 'polypeptide(L)'
;MTPVVIVGIGESRVGRLRGLSALRLTLEAARAAIQDAGVTGSAIDGVLTRNLDMDVTYMHSQLVAKHLGLKPRFTTDMNLGGATAIAMLEQAALLIATGVCRLVLCVYGENRRTSWAVARHGRIKMGNEDFEECYGLTWGMGPHALAAQRHMHVFGTTSRQLGMIAVAQRRYASQNPNADLRTPLSLEEYERSPLLIAPLRKYDLAYLFDGGAAIVVAGLPWARDHTACPVPIVGLGQAHSGEHIGYCAHMVTATTIPARQSGEEAFRAANVGPQDIDVALLYDDTTYGVLVQLEDYGFCPKGQGGGFVEAGHLGPDGTLPVNSHGGNLSQAHLDGMSHIVEAVRQLRGIAGPCQVPGASIALVSGFGGVFATSATAILATIDC
;
A
#
# COMPACT_ATOMS: atom_id res chain seq x y z
N MET A 1 -7.85 -13.31 -22.16
CA MET A 1 -8.37 -13.51 -20.78
C MET A 1 -9.46 -12.49 -20.55
N THR A 2 -10.47 -12.82 -19.71
CA THR A 2 -11.51 -11.86 -19.34
C THR A 2 -10.90 -10.66 -18.63
N PRO A 3 -11.11 -9.41 -19.12
CA PRO A 3 -10.64 -8.24 -18.41
C PRO A 3 -11.23 -8.18 -16.99
N VAL A 4 -10.40 -7.78 -16.03
CA VAL A 4 -10.76 -7.76 -14.60
C VAL A 4 -10.77 -6.31 -14.11
N VAL A 5 -11.74 -6.00 -13.26
CA VAL A 5 -12.00 -4.64 -12.78
C VAL A 5 -12.29 -4.62 -11.27
N ILE A 6 -11.97 -3.51 -10.63
CA ILE A 6 -12.41 -3.22 -9.27
C ILE A 6 -13.79 -2.56 -9.36
N VAL A 7 -14.76 -3.14 -8.67
CA VAL A 7 -16.17 -2.70 -8.69
C VAL A 7 -16.62 -2.07 -7.39
N GLY A 8 -15.91 -2.31 -6.28
CA GLY A 8 -16.25 -1.74 -4.99
C GLY A 8 -15.01 -1.47 -4.14
N ILE A 9 -15.07 -0.41 -3.36
CA ILE A 9 -14.04 0.01 -2.41
C ILE A 9 -14.66 0.32 -1.05
N GLY A 10 -13.92 0.10 0.02
CA GLY A 10 -14.39 0.42 1.36
C GLY A 10 -13.26 0.61 2.35
N GLU A 11 -13.48 1.49 3.30
CA GLU A 11 -12.60 1.71 4.45
C GLU A 11 -13.41 1.70 5.74
N SER A 12 -12.80 1.23 6.82
CA SER A 12 -13.30 1.48 8.17
C SER A 12 -12.84 2.86 8.65
N ARG A 13 -13.27 3.25 9.83
CA ARG A 13 -12.61 4.33 10.56
C ARG A 13 -11.14 3.98 10.78
N VAL A 14 -10.27 4.99 10.84
CA VAL A 14 -8.84 4.85 11.10
C VAL A 14 -8.42 5.65 12.32
N GLY A 15 -7.28 5.31 12.93
CA GLY A 15 -6.69 6.07 14.03
C GLY A 15 -6.39 5.21 15.26
N ARG A 16 -6.71 5.71 16.47
CA ARG A 16 -6.57 4.99 17.72
C ARG A 16 -7.94 4.55 18.22
N LEU A 17 -8.37 3.37 17.84
CA LEU A 17 -9.76 2.88 18.01
C LEU A 17 -9.86 1.87 19.15
N ARG A 18 -9.74 2.36 20.39
CA ARG A 18 -9.81 1.51 21.58
C ARG A 18 -11.11 0.70 21.63
N GLY A 19 -10.98 -0.59 21.98
CA GLY A 19 -12.10 -1.51 22.13
C GLY A 19 -12.62 -2.11 20.83
N LEU A 20 -12.01 -1.77 19.66
CA LEU A 20 -12.31 -2.44 18.41
C LEU A 20 -11.28 -3.54 18.13
N SER A 21 -11.77 -4.74 17.79
CA SER A 21 -10.93 -5.83 17.34
C SER A 21 -10.54 -5.68 15.86
N ALA A 22 -9.45 -6.31 15.45
CA ALA A 22 -9.05 -6.39 14.05
C ALA A 22 -10.18 -6.93 13.17
N LEU A 23 -10.86 -8.00 13.61
CA LEU A 23 -12.02 -8.55 12.89
C LEU A 23 -13.13 -7.51 12.69
N ARG A 24 -13.45 -6.69 13.71
CA ARG A 24 -14.48 -5.66 13.58
C ARG A 24 -14.13 -4.64 12.51
N LEU A 25 -12.87 -4.18 12.48
CA LEU A 25 -12.37 -3.22 11.48
C LEU A 25 -12.37 -3.83 10.08
N THR A 26 -11.95 -5.10 9.96
CA THR A 26 -12.03 -5.87 8.70
C THR A 26 -13.47 -5.93 8.17
N LEU A 27 -14.44 -6.24 9.05
CA LEU A 27 -15.85 -6.36 8.67
C LEU A 27 -16.49 -5.01 8.31
N GLU A 28 -16.09 -3.91 8.96
CA GLU A 28 -16.54 -2.56 8.60
C GLU A 28 -16.08 -2.20 7.19
N ALA A 29 -14.80 -2.40 6.87
CA ALA A 29 -14.25 -2.15 5.54
C ALA A 29 -14.89 -3.06 4.46
N ALA A 30 -15.03 -4.36 4.75
CA ALA A 30 -15.66 -5.30 3.84
C ALA A 30 -17.11 -4.92 3.49
N ARG A 31 -17.91 -4.55 4.50
CA ARG A 31 -19.30 -4.11 4.26
C ARG A 31 -19.37 -2.86 3.42
N ALA A 32 -18.49 -1.90 3.67
CA ALA A 32 -18.41 -0.69 2.87
C ALA A 32 -18.09 -0.99 1.40
N ALA A 33 -17.11 -1.89 1.14
CA ALA A 33 -16.75 -2.29 -0.22
C ALA A 33 -17.88 -3.07 -0.94
N ILE A 34 -18.58 -3.96 -0.24
CA ILE A 34 -19.74 -4.70 -0.77
C ILE A 34 -20.87 -3.74 -1.10
N GLN A 35 -21.12 -2.75 -0.24
CA GLN A 35 -22.14 -1.71 -0.46
C GLN A 35 -21.79 -0.83 -1.65
N ASP A 36 -20.53 -0.37 -1.77
CA ASP A 36 -20.06 0.44 -2.89
C ASP A 36 -20.14 -0.31 -4.22
N ALA A 37 -19.88 -1.62 -4.22
CA ALA A 37 -20.06 -2.48 -5.38
C ALA A 37 -21.54 -2.67 -5.78
N GLY A 38 -22.49 -2.29 -4.93
CA GLY A 38 -23.93 -2.48 -5.17
C GLY A 38 -24.37 -3.93 -5.18
N VAL A 39 -23.62 -4.84 -4.56
CA VAL A 39 -23.89 -6.29 -4.57
C VAL A 39 -24.40 -6.80 -3.24
N THR A 40 -25.14 -7.90 -3.30
CA THR A 40 -25.48 -8.66 -2.09
C THR A 40 -24.29 -9.49 -1.64
N GLY A 41 -24.11 -9.66 -0.34
CA GLY A 41 -23.06 -10.53 0.18
C GLY A 41 -23.05 -11.93 -0.44
N SER A 42 -24.21 -12.50 -0.71
CA SER A 42 -24.35 -13.86 -1.32
C SER A 42 -23.72 -13.97 -2.73
N ALA A 43 -23.44 -12.86 -3.40
CA ALA A 43 -22.79 -12.86 -4.71
C ALA A 43 -21.26 -13.04 -4.62
N ILE A 44 -20.65 -12.75 -3.47
CA ILE A 44 -19.21 -12.91 -3.23
C ILE A 44 -18.90 -14.40 -3.10
N ASP A 45 -18.07 -14.93 -4.01
CA ASP A 45 -17.69 -16.33 -4.06
C ASP A 45 -16.18 -16.57 -3.86
N GLY A 46 -15.38 -15.49 -3.69
CA GLY A 46 -13.99 -15.54 -3.25
C GLY A 46 -13.72 -14.57 -2.10
N VAL A 47 -12.92 -14.96 -1.09
CA VAL A 47 -12.49 -14.09 0.02
C VAL A 47 -11.00 -14.24 0.25
N LEU A 48 -10.27 -13.15 0.08
CA LEU A 48 -8.84 -13.05 0.30
C LEU A 48 -8.58 -12.09 1.47
N THR A 49 -7.75 -12.49 2.43
CA THR A 49 -7.33 -11.64 3.54
C THR A 49 -5.82 -11.67 3.72
N ARG A 50 -5.29 -10.69 4.44
CA ARG A 50 -3.94 -10.75 4.96
C ARG A 50 -3.94 -11.38 6.35
N ASN A 51 -2.91 -12.18 6.66
CA ASN A 51 -2.69 -12.65 8.03
C ASN A 51 -2.48 -11.46 8.97
N LEU A 52 -3.11 -11.51 10.13
CA LEU A 52 -2.97 -10.48 11.15
C LEU A 52 -1.65 -10.65 11.91
N ASP A 53 -1.01 -9.52 12.25
CA ASP A 53 0.26 -9.53 12.97
C ASP A 53 0.05 -9.53 14.49
N MET A 54 -1.01 -8.84 14.96
CA MET A 54 -1.24 -8.62 16.39
C MET A 54 -2.29 -9.55 16.98
N ASP A 55 -3.36 -9.85 16.22
CA ASP A 55 -4.49 -10.69 16.65
C ASP A 55 -4.56 -11.92 15.74
N VAL A 56 -3.47 -12.74 15.78
CA VAL A 56 -3.32 -13.90 14.90
C VAL A 56 -4.51 -14.83 15.04
N THR A 57 -5.27 -14.93 13.97
CA THR A 57 -6.48 -15.75 13.91
C THR A 57 -6.30 -16.85 12.87
N TYR A 58 -6.50 -18.10 13.28
CA TYR A 58 -6.45 -19.25 12.37
C TYR A 58 -7.58 -19.16 11.34
N MET A 59 -7.25 -19.29 10.05
CA MET A 59 -8.18 -19.22 8.92
C MET A 59 -9.02 -17.93 8.93
N HIS A 60 -8.35 -16.78 9.00
CA HIS A 60 -8.98 -15.47 9.14
C HIS A 60 -10.00 -15.19 8.00
N SER A 61 -9.68 -15.55 6.76
CA SER A 61 -10.59 -15.42 5.61
C SER A 61 -11.92 -16.14 5.80
N GLN A 62 -11.91 -17.32 6.40
CA GLN A 62 -13.15 -18.07 6.70
C GLN A 62 -13.92 -17.42 7.86
N LEU A 63 -13.22 -16.88 8.85
CA LEU A 63 -13.86 -16.15 9.94
C LEU A 63 -14.57 -14.89 9.41
N VAL A 64 -13.92 -14.14 8.52
CA VAL A 64 -14.50 -12.98 7.83
C VAL A 64 -15.74 -13.42 7.03
N ALA A 65 -15.62 -14.46 6.21
CA ALA A 65 -16.75 -15.00 5.42
C ALA A 65 -17.93 -15.37 6.32
N LYS A 66 -17.68 -16.07 7.42
CA LYS A 66 -18.73 -16.45 8.40
C LYS A 66 -19.48 -15.23 8.94
N HIS A 67 -18.77 -14.21 9.37
CA HIS A 67 -19.38 -13.02 9.96
C HIS A 67 -20.08 -12.09 8.95
N LEU A 68 -19.75 -12.22 7.67
CA LEU A 68 -20.44 -11.58 6.56
C LEU A 68 -21.60 -12.41 6.01
N GLY A 69 -21.79 -13.65 6.48
CA GLY A 69 -22.78 -14.57 5.96
C GLY A 69 -22.51 -15.09 4.54
N LEU A 70 -21.23 -15.10 4.13
CA LEU A 70 -20.79 -15.53 2.80
C LEU A 70 -20.63 -17.06 2.75
N LYS A 71 -20.76 -17.61 1.54
CA LYS A 71 -20.46 -19.02 1.25
C LYS A 71 -19.47 -19.09 0.08
N PRO A 72 -18.22 -18.66 0.28
CA PRO A 72 -17.25 -18.58 -0.81
C PRO A 72 -16.83 -19.97 -1.29
N ARG A 73 -16.52 -20.06 -2.59
CA ARG A 73 -15.89 -21.24 -3.21
C ARG A 73 -14.37 -21.25 -2.96
N PHE A 74 -13.78 -20.06 -2.73
CA PHE A 74 -12.35 -19.90 -2.53
C PHE A 74 -12.07 -18.96 -1.37
N THR A 75 -11.19 -19.37 -0.46
CA THR A 75 -10.66 -18.50 0.61
C THR A 75 -9.17 -18.71 0.76
N THR A 76 -8.43 -17.65 1.03
CA THR A 76 -7.01 -17.75 1.43
C THR A 76 -6.57 -16.57 2.29
N ASP A 77 -5.58 -16.83 3.12
CA ASP A 77 -4.85 -15.83 3.91
C ASP A 77 -3.45 -15.72 3.33
N MET A 78 -3.03 -14.48 2.99
CA MET A 78 -1.74 -14.20 2.34
C MET A 78 -0.88 -13.32 3.23
N ASN A 79 0.44 -13.41 3.09
CA ASN A 79 1.36 -12.48 3.74
C ASN A 79 2.66 -12.29 2.94
N LEU A 80 2.77 -11.15 2.29
CA LEU A 80 3.96 -10.63 1.63
C LEU A 80 4.32 -9.23 2.16
N GLY A 81 4.03 -8.98 3.46
CA GLY A 81 4.17 -7.64 4.03
C GLY A 81 3.33 -6.61 3.28
N GLY A 82 3.87 -5.41 3.04
CA GLY A 82 3.16 -4.35 2.32
C GLY A 82 2.89 -4.61 0.83
N ALA A 83 3.44 -5.69 0.23
CA ALA A 83 3.08 -6.13 -1.11
C ALA A 83 1.78 -6.95 -1.15
N THR A 84 1.24 -7.36 0.02
CA THR A 84 0.11 -8.29 0.11
C THR A 84 -1.15 -7.77 -0.57
N ALA A 85 -1.45 -6.48 -0.47
CA ALA A 85 -2.66 -5.92 -1.06
C ALA A 85 -2.72 -6.12 -2.58
N ILE A 86 -1.59 -5.88 -3.27
CA ILE A 86 -1.50 -6.05 -4.72
C ILE A 86 -1.42 -7.54 -5.08
N ALA A 87 -0.73 -8.36 -4.28
CA ALA A 87 -0.72 -9.81 -4.48
C ALA A 87 -2.13 -10.42 -4.34
N MET A 88 -2.96 -9.92 -3.41
CA MET A 88 -4.38 -10.30 -3.34
C MET A 88 -5.16 -9.85 -4.59
N LEU A 89 -4.88 -8.65 -5.10
CA LEU A 89 -5.49 -8.16 -6.34
C LEU A 89 -5.12 -9.05 -7.53
N GLU A 90 -3.86 -9.45 -7.65
CA GLU A 90 -3.38 -10.38 -8.68
C GLU A 90 -4.03 -11.75 -8.55
N GLN A 91 -4.08 -12.31 -7.34
CA GLN A 91 -4.76 -13.59 -7.09
C GLN A 91 -6.26 -13.51 -7.44
N ALA A 92 -6.93 -12.41 -7.08
CA ALA A 92 -8.34 -12.20 -7.44
C ALA A 92 -8.53 -12.14 -8.95
N ALA A 93 -7.63 -11.44 -9.66
CA ALA A 93 -7.65 -11.37 -11.12
C ALA A 93 -7.50 -12.75 -11.77
N LEU A 94 -6.58 -13.58 -11.27
CA LEU A 94 -6.39 -14.96 -11.73
C LEU A 94 -7.63 -15.84 -11.47
N LEU A 95 -8.22 -15.77 -10.29
CA LEU A 95 -9.42 -16.52 -9.93
C LEU A 95 -10.62 -16.19 -10.84
N ILE A 96 -10.75 -14.91 -11.20
CA ILE A 96 -11.81 -14.43 -12.09
C ILE A 96 -11.51 -14.80 -13.53
N ALA A 97 -10.29 -14.57 -14.00
CA ALA A 97 -9.89 -14.86 -15.39
C ALA A 97 -9.97 -16.35 -15.73
N THR A 98 -9.77 -17.23 -14.75
CA THR A 98 -9.89 -18.70 -14.88
C THR A 98 -11.29 -19.22 -14.58
N GLY A 99 -12.26 -18.38 -14.20
CA GLY A 99 -13.63 -18.77 -13.91
C GLY A 99 -13.81 -19.54 -12.59
N VAL A 100 -12.80 -19.55 -11.71
CA VAL A 100 -12.93 -20.15 -10.36
C VAL A 100 -13.86 -19.33 -9.50
N CYS A 101 -13.76 -18.00 -9.57
CA CYS A 101 -14.66 -17.06 -8.89
C CYS A 101 -15.24 -16.05 -9.88
N ARG A 102 -16.37 -15.44 -9.52
CA ARG A 102 -17.01 -14.33 -10.24
C ARG A 102 -16.77 -13.00 -9.56
N LEU A 103 -16.91 -12.98 -8.22
CA LEU A 103 -16.66 -11.82 -7.38
C LEU A 103 -15.74 -12.20 -6.22
N VAL A 104 -14.66 -11.45 -6.08
CA VAL A 104 -13.67 -11.67 -5.03
C VAL A 104 -13.58 -10.45 -4.13
N LEU A 105 -13.77 -10.65 -2.83
CA LEU A 105 -13.51 -9.67 -1.78
C LEU A 105 -12.05 -9.82 -1.34
N CYS A 106 -11.26 -8.75 -1.48
CA CYS A 106 -9.93 -8.64 -0.88
C CYS A 106 -10.04 -7.66 0.28
N VAL A 107 -9.65 -8.07 1.49
CA VAL A 107 -9.82 -7.23 2.69
C VAL A 107 -8.68 -7.40 3.67
N TYR A 108 -8.31 -6.29 4.29
CA TYR A 108 -7.40 -6.24 5.42
C TYR A 108 -7.92 -5.28 6.49
N GLY A 109 -7.77 -5.64 7.76
CA GLY A 109 -8.05 -4.74 8.87
C GLY A 109 -7.33 -5.21 10.12
N GLU A 110 -6.74 -4.28 10.85
CA GLU A 110 -5.98 -4.56 12.04
C GLU A 110 -6.07 -3.44 13.07
N ASN A 111 -5.80 -3.77 14.33
CA ASN A 111 -5.79 -2.83 15.46
C ASN A 111 -4.38 -2.68 16.06
N ARG A 112 -3.36 -2.53 15.20
CA ARG A 112 -1.93 -2.48 15.58
C ARG A 112 -1.63 -1.44 16.66
N ARG A 113 -2.22 -0.25 16.56
CA ARG A 113 -1.95 0.86 17.50
C ARG A 113 -2.47 0.59 18.90
N THR A 114 -3.63 -0.04 19.02
CA THR A 114 -4.23 -0.34 20.33
C THR A 114 -3.80 -1.67 20.89
N SER A 115 -3.50 -2.66 20.04
CA SER A 115 -3.04 -3.98 20.48
C SER A 115 -1.56 -4.03 20.80
N TRP A 116 -0.72 -3.20 20.20
CA TRP A 116 0.74 -3.21 20.42
C TRP A 116 1.11 -3.14 21.91
N ALA A 117 0.40 -2.30 22.68
CA ALA A 117 0.65 -2.14 24.11
C ALA A 117 0.21 -3.32 24.97
N VAL A 118 -0.63 -4.23 24.43
CA VAL A 118 -1.21 -5.37 25.14
C VAL A 118 -0.88 -6.72 24.53
N ALA A 119 -0.15 -6.73 23.40
CA ALA A 119 0.24 -7.95 22.72
C ALA A 119 1.12 -8.82 23.64
N ARG A 120 0.56 -9.92 24.08
CA ARG A 120 1.23 -10.94 24.92
C ARG A 120 1.89 -12.04 24.08
N HIS A 121 1.70 -11.99 22.78
CA HIS A 121 2.22 -12.99 21.85
C HIS A 121 3.66 -12.65 21.49
N GLY A 122 4.48 -13.67 21.38
CA GLY A 122 5.88 -13.51 21.04
C GLY A 122 6.06 -12.74 19.73
N ARG A 123 7.22 -12.09 19.59
CA ARG A 123 7.61 -11.41 18.35
C ARG A 123 7.44 -12.38 17.16
N ILE A 124 6.93 -11.85 16.04
CA ILE A 124 7.03 -12.55 14.76
C ILE A 124 8.52 -12.83 14.54
N LYS A 125 8.87 -14.08 14.35
CA LYS A 125 10.24 -14.45 14.06
C LYS A 125 10.58 -14.08 12.62
N MET A 126 11.67 -13.36 12.47
CA MET A 126 12.14 -12.86 11.17
C MET A 126 13.24 -13.74 10.57
N GLY A 127 13.74 -14.70 11.34
CA GLY A 127 14.83 -15.58 10.93
C GLY A 127 16.24 -14.98 11.08
N ASN A 128 16.35 -13.78 11.66
CA ASN A 128 17.63 -13.06 11.81
C ASN A 128 18.08 -12.92 13.28
N GLU A 129 17.33 -13.52 14.21
CA GLU A 129 17.53 -13.32 15.65
C GLU A 129 18.96 -13.70 16.09
N ASP A 130 19.50 -14.78 15.51
CA ASP A 130 20.82 -15.29 15.87
C ASP A 130 21.98 -14.52 15.20
N PHE A 131 21.71 -13.76 14.13
CA PHE A 131 22.75 -13.16 13.29
C PHE A 131 22.76 -11.63 13.31
N GLU A 132 21.62 -11.00 13.46
CA GLU A 132 21.46 -9.54 13.35
C GLU A 132 21.03 -8.91 14.67
N GLU A 133 20.08 -9.49 15.40
CA GLU A 133 19.62 -8.95 16.68
C GLU A 133 20.74 -8.89 17.73
N CYS A 134 21.67 -9.85 17.72
CA CYS A 134 22.82 -9.86 18.63
C CYS A 134 23.75 -8.65 18.44
N TYR A 135 23.71 -8.01 17.27
CA TYR A 135 24.43 -6.75 16.97
C TYR A 135 23.55 -5.51 17.09
N GLY A 136 22.33 -5.67 17.61
CA GLY A 136 21.40 -4.54 17.84
C GLY A 136 20.54 -4.17 16.63
N LEU A 137 20.61 -4.90 15.52
CA LEU A 137 19.71 -4.69 14.39
C LEU A 137 18.39 -5.40 14.67
N THR A 138 17.48 -4.71 15.36
CA THR A 138 16.15 -5.21 15.62
C THR A 138 15.24 -5.01 14.42
N TRP A 139 14.19 -5.83 14.34
CA TRP A 139 13.17 -5.72 13.30
C TRP A 139 12.56 -4.33 13.20
N GLY A 140 12.01 -4.02 12.06
CA GLY A 140 11.32 -2.78 11.74
C GLY A 140 12.17 -1.87 10.88
N MET A 141 12.43 -0.67 11.35
CA MET A 141 13.00 0.40 10.50
C MET A 141 14.53 0.37 10.41
N GLY A 142 15.23 -0.52 11.16
CA GLY A 142 16.70 -0.65 11.11
C GLY A 142 17.24 -0.91 9.70
N PRO A 143 16.77 -1.95 9.01
CA PRO A 143 17.17 -2.23 7.64
C PRO A 143 16.85 -1.11 6.64
N HIS A 144 15.70 -0.44 6.80
CA HIS A 144 15.37 0.75 5.99
C HIS A 144 16.36 1.89 6.21
N ALA A 145 16.80 2.09 7.46
CA ALA A 145 17.80 3.09 7.79
C ALA A 145 19.17 2.77 7.16
N LEU A 146 19.58 1.50 7.14
CA LEU A 146 20.82 1.06 6.46
C LEU A 146 20.75 1.35 4.95
N ALA A 147 19.65 1.01 4.30
CA ALA A 147 19.46 1.27 2.88
C ALA A 147 19.44 2.78 2.58
N ALA A 148 18.75 3.57 3.39
CA ALA A 148 18.75 5.03 3.29
C ALA A 148 20.17 5.61 3.47
N GLN A 149 20.90 5.14 4.47
CA GLN A 149 22.30 5.56 4.70
C GLN A 149 23.20 5.23 3.52
N ARG A 150 23.02 4.06 2.91
CA ARG A 150 23.75 3.68 1.69
C ARG A 150 23.45 4.61 0.52
N HIS A 151 22.16 4.91 0.31
CA HIS A 151 21.73 5.81 -0.75
C HIS A 151 22.28 7.23 -0.56
N MET A 152 22.23 7.74 0.67
CA MET A 152 22.83 9.02 1.03
C MET A 152 24.34 9.05 0.76
N HIS A 153 25.04 7.97 1.08
CA HIS A 153 26.49 7.88 0.84
C HIS A 153 26.84 7.84 -0.66
N VAL A 154 26.08 7.08 -1.45
CA VAL A 154 26.38 6.87 -2.89
C VAL A 154 25.97 8.08 -3.73
N PHE A 155 24.81 8.66 -3.45
CA PHE A 155 24.17 9.66 -4.31
C PHE A 155 24.05 11.05 -3.68
N GLY A 156 24.44 11.20 -2.42
CA GLY A 156 24.35 12.51 -1.75
C GLY A 156 22.94 12.92 -1.31
N THR A 157 21.98 11.99 -1.30
CA THR A 157 20.62 12.25 -0.81
C THR A 157 20.66 12.80 0.62
N THR A 158 19.84 13.80 0.91
CA THR A 158 19.83 14.50 2.20
C THR A 158 18.58 14.15 3.02
N SER A 159 18.68 14.30 4.35
CA SER A 159 17.53 14.19 5.24
C SER A 159 16.43 15.20 4.88
N ARG A 160 16.82 16.41 4.41
CA ARG A 160 15.89 17.44 3.98
C ARG A 160 15.02 16.95 2.79
N GLN A 161 15.61 16.30 1.80
CA GLN A 161 14.91 15.74 0.66
C GLN A 161 13.93 14.63 1.09
N LEU A 162 14.30 13.78 2.04
CA LEU A 162 13.36 12.82 2.66
C LEU A 162 12.20 13.52 3.36
N GLY A 163 12.50 14.60 4.10
CA GLY A 163 11.48 15.40 4.79
C GLY A 163 10.45 16.03 3.85
N MET A 164 10.88 16.42 2.65
CA MET A 164 9.95 16.99 1.66
C MET A 164 8.90 15.96 1.18
N ILE A 165 9.22 14.67 1.16
CA ILE A 165 8.24 13.61 0.91
C ILE A 165 7.17 13.60 2.02
N ALA A 166 7.61 13.59 3.28
CA ALA A 166 6.69 13.62 4.42
C ALA A 166 5.79 14.88 4.42
N VAL A 167 6.35 16.04 4.08
CA VAL A 167 5.61 17.30 3.97
C VAL A 167 4.58 17.24 2.85
N ALA A 168 4.95 16.76 1.66
CA ALA A 168 4.04 16.63 0.52
C ALA A 168 2.84 15.74 0.84
N GLN A 169 3.08 14.57 1.43
CA GLN A 169 2.00 13.66 1.84
C GLN A 169 1.14 14.24 2.97
N ARG A 170 1.72 14.99 3.91
CA ARG A 170 0.95 15.66 4.96
C ARG A 170 0.06 16.78 4.42
N ARG A 171 0.44 17.45 3.33
CA ARG A 171 -0.43 18.40 2.63
C ARG A 171 -1.71 17.73 2.15
N TYR A 172 -1.63 16.57 1.51
CA TYR A 172 -2.80 15.79 1.12
C TYR A 172 -3.61 15.32 2.33
N ALA A 173 -2.95 14.72 3.33
CA ALA A 173 -3.62 14.25 4.54
C ALA A 173 -4.40 15.36 5.27
N SER A 174 -3.90 16.60 5.25
CA SER A 174 -4.60 17.74 5.87
C SER A 174 -5.95 18.04 5.23
N GLN A 175 -6.13 17.67 3.97
CA GLN A 175 -7.36 17.84 3.20
C GLN A 175 -8.25 16.58 3.23
N ASN A 176 -7.67 15.42 3.54
CA ASN A 176 -8.40 14.15 3.57
C ASN A 176 -9.16 13.98 4.90
N PRO A 177 -10.52 13.94 4.89
CA PRO A 177 -11.30 13.76 6.12
C PRO A 177 -11.04 12.38 6.79
N ASN A 178 -10.58 11.38 6.04
CA ASN A 178 -10.31 10.03 6.54
C ASN A 178 -8.86 9.85 7.05
N ALA A 179 -8.01 10.88 6.99
CA ALA A 179 -6.65 10.80 7.52
C ALA A 179 -6.60 11.03 9.04
N ASP A 180 -5.77 10.24 9.74
CA ASP A 180 -5.56 10.41 11.19
C ASP A 180 -4.65 11.62 11.49
N LEU A 181 -3.57 11.79 10.72
CA LEU A 181 -2.61 12.87 10.93
C LEU A 181 -2.86 14.04 9.98
N ARG A 182 -3.79 14.92 10.35
CA ARG A 182 -4.26 16.04 9.51
C ARG A 182 -3.57 17.38 9.79
N THR A 183 -2.84 17.49 10.89
CA THR A 183 -2.11 18.72 11.21
C THR A 183 -1.01 18.93 10.16
N PRO A 184 -0.97 20.08 9.48
CA PRO A 184 0.11 20.38 8.54
C PRO A 184 1.50 20.16 9.15
N LEU A 185 2.47 19.79 8.34
CA LEU A 185 3.86 19.59 8.73
C LEU A 185 4.73 20.55 7.90
N SER A 186 5.48 21.42 8.56
CA SER A 186 6.50 22.23 7.90
C SER A 186 7.83 21.46 7.79
N LEU A 187 8.65 21.86 6.82
CA LEU A 187 9.99 21.28 6.67
C LEU A 187 10.87 21.59 7.88
N GLU A 188 10.68 22.75 8.50
CA GLU A 188 11.40 23.16 9.71
C GLU A 188 11.02 22.28 10.92
N GLU A 189 9.74 21.93 11.08
CA GLU A 189 9.29 20.97 12.10
C GLU A 189 9.85 19.58 11.86
N TYR A 190 9.93 19.17 10.60
CA TYR A 190 10.58 17.90 10.23
C TYR A 190 12.06 17.93 10.64
N GLU A 191 12.82 18.96 10.29
CA GLU A 191 14.26 19.08 10.58
C GLU A 191 14.57 19.13 12.08
N ARG A 192 13.66 19.69 12.90
CA ARG A 192 13.75 19.69 14.36
C ARG A 192 13.31 18.40 15.01
N SER A 193 12.64 17.52 14.28
CA SER A 193 12.12 16.27 14.85
C SER A 193 13.27 15.32 15.22
N PRO A 194 13.06 14.46 16.25
CA PRO A 194 14.12 13.56 16.70
C PRO A 194 14.45 12.51 15.63
N LEU A 195 15.73 12.16 15.55
CA LEU A 195 16.19 10.94 14.90
C LEU A 195 15.69 9.74 15.74
N LEU A 196 14.95 8.85 15.13
CA LEU A 196 14.50 7.61 15.79
C LEU A 196 15.46 6.45 15.48
N ILE A 197 15.87 6.31 14.21
CA ILE A 197 16.89 5.37 13.75
C ILE A 197 17.69 6.10 12.68
N ALA A 198 18.89 6.58 13.01
CA ALA A 198 19.69 7.36 12.07
C ALA A 198 19.90 6.61 10.73
N PRO A 199 19.71 7.29 9.56
CA PRO A 199 19.46 8.72 9.37
C PRO A 199 17.97 9.14 9.44
N LEU A 200 17.05 8.22 9.74
CA LEU A 200 15.60 8.46 9.68
C LEU A 200 15.08 9.17 10.93
N ARG A 201 14.30 10.21 10.68
CA ARG A 201 13.62 11.02 11.71
C ARG A 201 12.21 10.48 11.99
N LYS A 202 11.57 11.04 12.99
CA LYS A 202 10.21 10.71 13.40
C LYS A 202 9.20 10.70 12.24
N TYR A 203 9.26 11.68 11.36
CA TYR A 203 8.31 11.83 10.26
C TYR A 203 8.70 11.06 8.98
N ASP A 204 9.86 10.39 9.00
CA ASP A 204 10.24 9.47 7.93
C ASP A 204 9.57 8.09 8.04
N LEU A 205 8.91 7.81 9.15
CA LEU A 205 8.42 6.48 9.48
C LEU A 205 6.89 6.47 9.56
N ALA A 206 6.27 5.46 8.96
CA ALA A 206 4.84 5.23 9.12
C ALA A 206 4.50 4.87 10.58
N TYR A 207 3.35 5.35 11.03
CA TYR A 207 2.84 5.06 12.37
C TYR A 207 2.00 3.80 12.37
N LEU A 208 1.87 3.19 13.55
CA LEU A 208 0.87 2.15 13.76
C LEU A 208 -0.52 2.77 13.85
N PHE A 209 -1.46 2.20 13.12
CA PHE A 209 -2.87 2.61 13.10
C PHE A 209 -3.78 1.42 13.38
N ASP A 210 -4.99 1.71 13.81
CA ASP A 210 -6.12 0.80 13.78
C ASP A 210 -6.99 1.18 12.59
N GLY A 211 -7.44 0.22 11.82
CA GLY A 211 -8.28 0.46 10.66
C GLY A 211 -8.36 -0.74 9.73
N GLY A 212 -9.11 -0.59 8.66
CA GLY A 212 -9.24 -1.60 7.61
C GLY A 212 -9.63 -0.99 6.28
N ALA A 213 -9.26 -1.67 5.20
CA ALA A 213 -9.65 -1.33 3.84
C ALA A 213 -9.96 -2.59 3.03
N ALA A 214 -10.81 -2.47 2.02
CA ALA A 214 -11.28 -3.58 1.21
C ALA A 214 -11.60 -3.16 -0.20
N ILE A 215 -11.50 -4.11 -1.13
CA ILE A 215 -11.95 -3.97 -2.51
C ILE A 215 -12.78 -5.18 -2.92
N VAL A 216 -13.70 -4.98 -3.86
CA VAL A 216 -14.42 -6.05 -4.56
C VAL A 216 -13.98 -6.05 -6.02
N VAL A 217 -13.59 -7.23 -6.51
CA VAL A 217 -13.05 -7.44 -7.86
C VAL A 217 -13.99 -8.33 -8.64
N ALA A 218 -14.22 -8.02 -9.92
CA ALA A 218 -15.12 -8.76 -10.82
C ALA A 218 -14.55 -8.83 -12.25
N GLY A 219 -15.14 -9.70 -13.08
CA GLY A 219 -14.91 -9.64 -14.52
C GLY A 219 -15.64 -8.46 -15.18
N LEU A 220 -15.02 -7.81 -16.16
CA LEU A 220 -15.61 -6.67 -16.86
C LEU A 220 -17.02 -6.96 -17.47
N PRO A 221 -17.29 -8.14 -18.07
CA PRO A 221 -18.63 -8.43 -18.56
C PRO A 221 -19.70 -8.36 -17.47
N TRP A 222 -19.41 -8.90 -16.29
CA TRP A 222 -20.31 -8.81 -15.15
C TRP A 222 -20.45 -7.33 -14.67
N ALA A 223 -19.35 -6.60 -14.60
CA ALA A 223 -19.34 -5.23 -14.09
C ALA A 223 -20.17 -4.27 -14.93
N ARG A 224 -20.20 -4.41 -16.25
CA ARG A 224 -21.00 -3.59 -17.17
C ARG A 224 -22.50 -3.63 -16.88
N ASP A 225 -22.98 -4.75 -16.36
CA ASP A 225 -24.41 -4.92 -16.07
C ASP A 225 -24.78 -4.49 -14.63
N HIS A 226 -23.79 -4.24 -13.74
CA HIS A 226 -24.04 -4.13 -12.31
C HIS A 226 -23.41 -2.88 -11.66
N THR A 227 -22.48 -2.19 -12.30
CA THR A 227 -21.81 -1.03 -11.70
C THR A 227 -21.60 0.10 -12.69
N ALA A 228 -21.76 1.33 -12.22
CA ALA A 228 -21.68 2.52 -13.09
C ALA A 228 -20.22 2.84 -13.47
N CYS A 229 -19.26 2.60 -12.61
CA CYS A 229 -17.88 3.06 -12.81
C CYS A 229 -16.85 2.01 -12.32
N PRO A 230 -16.70 0.88 -13.06
CA PRO A 230 -15.68 -0.11 -12.78
C PRO A 230 -14.30 0.44 -13.14
N VAL A 231 -13.27 0.09 -12.36
CA VAL A 231 -11.89 0.50 -12.61
C VAL A 231 -11.06 -0.68 -13.12
N PRO A 232 -10.65 -0.70 -14.39
CA PRO A 232 -9.82 -1.75 -14.97
C PRO A 232 -8.46 -1.91 -14.30
N ILE A 233 -8.06 -3.17 -14.12
CA ILE A 233 -6.69 -3.57 -13.80
C ILE A 233 -6.01 -3.87 -15.12
N VAL A 234 -5.16 -2.94 -15.58
CA VAL A 234 -4.57 -3.03 -16.93
C VAL A 234 -3.15 -3.59 -16.92
N GLY A 235 -2.47 -3.54 -15.77
CA GLY A 235 -1.14 -4.12 -15.61
C GLY A 235 -0.90 -4.62 -14.21
N LEU A 236 -0.22 -5.75 -14.08
CA LEU A 236 0.21 -6.35 -12.82
C LEU A 236 1.64 -6.85 -12.99
N GLY A 237 2.41 -6.78 -11.91
CA GLY A 237 3.75 -7.35 -11.85
C GLY A 237 4.15 -7.61 -10.41
N GLN A 238 4.87 -8.70 -10.20
CA GLN A 238 5.41 -9.09 -8.88
C GLN A 238 6.84 -9.58 -9.03
N ALA A 239 7.72 -9.17 -8.11
CA ALA A 239 9.12 -9.53 -8.13
C ALA A 239 9.67 -9.75 -6.72
N HIS A 240 10.68 -10.63 -6.62
CA HIS A 240 11.34 -10.99 -5.38
C HIS A 240 12.86 -10.92 -5.55
N SER A 241 13.57 -10.43 -4.53
CA SER A 241 15.04 -10.38 -4.57
C SER A 241 15.71 -11.75 -4.41
N GLY A 242 14.97 -12.75 -3.94
CA GLY A 242 15.52 -14.03 -3.52
C GLY A 242 16.13 -14.01 -2.09
N GLU A 243 16.17 -12.84 -1.48
CA GLU A 243 16.63 -12.66 -0.10
C GLU A 243 15.49 -12.79 0.88
N HIS A 244 15.78 -13.32 2.06
CA HIS A 244 14.80 -13.38 3.14
C HIS A 244 14.80 -12.08 3.96
N ILE A 245 13.65 -11.67 4.45
CA ILE A 245 13.46 -10.48 5.29
C ILE A 245 14.43 -10.40 6.48
N GLY A 246 14.84 -11.56 7.02
CA GLY A 246 15.77 -11.66 8.13
C GLY A 246 17.24 -11.46 7.76
N TYR A 247 17.59 -11.27 6.49
CA TYR A 247 18.98 -11.11 6.03
C TYR A 247 19.12 -9.79 5.27
N CYS A 248 19.56 -8.77 5.99
CA CYS A 248 19.65 -7.41 5.45
C CYS A 248 20.98 -7.09 4.78
N ALA A 249 21.88 -8.08 4.60
CA ALA A 249 23.20 -7.85 4.02
C ALA A 249 23.15 -7.19 2.64
N HIS A 250 22.15 -7.53 1.83
CA HIS A 250 21.95 -6.90 0.51
C HIS A 250 21.57 -5.42 0.60
N MET A 251 20.95 -4.97 1.69
CA MET A 251 20.57 -3.57 1.91
C MET A 251 21.78 -2.65 2.06
N VAL A 252 22.91 -3.18 2.53
CA VAL A 252 24.15 -2.41 2.70
C VAL A 252 24.76 -2.03 1.36
N THR A 253 24.49 -2.79 0.31
CA THR A 253 25.06 -2.59 -1.02
C THR A 253 24.04 -2.17 -2.07
N ALA A 254 22.77 -2.58 -1.93
CA ALA A 254 21.73 -2.32 -2.89
C ALA A 254 21.14 -0.90 -2.74
N THR A 255 20.95 -0.25 -3.87
CA THR A 255 20.20 1.02 -3.97
C THR A 255 18.99 0.85 -4.89
N THR A 256 18.69 -0.38 -5.29
CA THR A 256 17.57 -0.80 -6.14
C THR A 256 16.83 -1.92 -5.45
N ILE A 257 15.51 -1.92 -5.56
CA ILE A 257 14.61 -2.91 -4.97
C ILE A 257 13.82 -3.64 -6.07
N PRO A 258 13.15 -4.77 -5.79
CA PRO A 258 12.35 -5.49 -6.78
C PRO A 258 11.23 -4.68 -7.45
N ALA A 259 10.93 -3.46 -6.97
CA ALA A 259 9.99 -2.54 -7.61
C ALA A 259 10.32 -2.26 -9.07
N ARG A 260 11.62 -2.22 -9.41
CA ARG A 260 12.04 -2.07 -10.81
C ARG A 260 11.46 -3.16 -11.70
N GLN A 261 11.68 -4.43 -11.31
CA GLN A 261 11.23 -5.57 -12.11
C GLN A 261 9.69 -5.68 -12.12
N SER A 262 9.04 -5.55 -10.96
CA SER A 262 7.57 -5.58 -10.89
C SER A 262 6.93 -4.44 -11.69
N GLY A 263 7.57 -3.26 -11.71
CA GLY A 263 7.15 -2.12 -12.52
C GLY A 263 7.30 -2.38 -14.01
N GLU A 264 8.45 -2.88 -14.47
CA GLU A 264 8.69 -3.23 -15.87
C GLU A 264 7.65 -4.23 -16.39
N GLU A 265 7.27 -5.20 -15.59
CA GLU A 265 6.21 -6.17 -15.92
C GLU A 265 4.83 -5.51 -16.01
N ALA A 266 4.46 -4.70 -15.02
CA ALA A 266 3.18 -4.02 -14.99
C ALA A 266 3.03 -2.99 -16.12
N PHE A 267 4.04 -2.16 -16.37
CA PHE A 267 4.06 -1.20 -17.47
C PHE A 267 3.93 -1.88 -18.84
N ARG A 268 4.67 -2.97 -19.06
CA ARG A 268 4.59 -3.74 -20.28
C ARG A 268 3.20 -4.35 -20.49
N ALA A 269 2.60 -4.91 -19.42
CA ALA A 269 1.26 -5.48 -19.49
C ALA A 269 0.18 -4.44 -19.79
N ALA A 270 0.32 -3.23 -19.23
CA ALA A 270 -0.57 -2.10 -19.46
C ALA A 270 -0.30 -1.37 -20.79
N ASN A 271 0.84 -1.62 -21.44
CA ASN A 271 1.32 -0.89 -22.62
C ASN A 271 1.43 0.63 -22.38
N VAL A 272 1.97 1.01 -21.21
CA VAL A 272 2.24 2.40 -20.82
C VAL A 272 3.64 2.52 -20.24
N GLY A 273 4.15 3.76 -20.07
CA GLY A 273 5.40 4.06 -19.40
C GLY A 273 5.21 4.94 -18.16
N PRO A 274 6.30 5.21 -17.40
CA PRO A 274 6.24 6.08 -16.24
C PRO A 274 5.67 7.48 -16.54
N GLN A 275 5.91 8.00 -17.75
CA GLN A 275 5.44 9.32 -18.21
C GLN A 275 3.92 9.39 -18.42
N ASP A 276 3.23 8.25 -18.48
CA ASP A 276 1.79 8.17 -18.71
C ASP A 276 1.00 8.07 -17.39
N ILE A 277 1.69 8.04 -16.23
CA ILE A 277 1.07 7.93 -14.91
C ILE A 277 0.66 9.30 -14.40
N ASP A 278 -0.63 9.48 -14.17
CA ASP A 278 -1.20 10.73 -13.65
C ASP A 278 -1.11 10.84 -12.12
N VAL A 279 -1.18 9.70 -11.41
CA VAL A 279 -1.07 9.63 -9.95
C VAL A 279 -0.38 8.34 -9.51
N ALA A 280 0.57 8.45 -8.59
CA ALA A 280 1.30 7.31 -8.06
C ALA A 280 0.99 7.08 -6.57
N LEU A 281 0.48 5.91 -6.24
CA LEU A 281 0.23 5.47 -4.87
C LEU A 281 1.38 4.53 -4.48
N LEU A 282 2.47 5.14 -4.00
CA LEU A 282 3.70 4.43 -3.67
C LEU A 282 3.69 3.99 -2.21
N TYR A 283 3.99 2.73 -1.96
CA TYR A 283 4.05 2.20 -0.60
C TYR A 283 5.10 2.95 0.23
N ASP A 284 4.69 3.50 1.34
CA ASP A 284 5.43 4.49 2.12
C ASP A 284 5.47 4.12 3.61
N ASP A 285 6.02 2.98 3.95
CA ASP A 285 6.38 2.70 5.34
C ASP A 285 7.55 3.60 5.83
N THR A 286 8.35 4.09 4.88
CA THR A 286 9.35 5.14 5.10
C THR A 286 9.39 6.12 3.93
N THR A 287 9.86 7.34 4.18
CA THR A 287 10.12 8.32 3.11
C THR A 287 11.19 7.83 2.13
N TYR A 288 12.19 7.07 2.62
CA TYR A 288 13.17 6.42 1.75
C TYR A 288 12.52 5.38 0.83
N GLY A 289 11.53 4.63 1.34
CA GLY A 289 10.76 3.70 0.53
C GLY A 289 10.09 4.36 -0.67
N VAL A 290 9.55 5.57 -0.49
CA VAL A 290 9.02 6.38 -1.61
C VAL A 290 10.12 6.78 -2.58
N LEU A 291 11.23 7.30 -2.07
CA LEU A 291 12.34 7.81 -2.89
C LEU A 291 12.92 6.72 -3.80
N VAL A 292 13.20 5.54 -3.25
CA VAL A 292 13.79 4.44 -4.05
C VAL A 292 12.83 3.94 -5.12
N GLN A 293 11.53 3.96 -4.86
CA GLN A 293 10.50 3.59 -5.84
C GLN A 293 10.38 4.62 -6.97
N LEU A 294 10.50 5.93 -6.70
CA LEU A 294 10.51 6.95 -7.75
C LEU A 294 11.61 6.69 -8.77
N GLU A 295 12.78 6.27 -8.31
CA GLU A 295 13.91 5.93 -9.16
C GLU A 295 13.75 4.58 -9.86
N ASP A 296 13.29 3.56 -9.15
CA ASP A 296 13.18 2.20 -9.68
C ASP A 296 12.03 2.03 -10.67
N TYR A 297 10.95 2.82 -10.54
CA TYR A 297 9.89 2.90 -11.56
C TYR A 297 10.25 3.80 -12.75
N GLY A 298 11.38 4.53 -12.68
CA GLY A 298 11.84 5.36 -13.78
C GLY A 298 11.15 6.73 -13.86
N PHE A 299 10.49 7.21 -12.80
CA PHE A 299 9.99 8.58 -12.75
C PHE A 299 11.12 9.60 -12.74
N CYS A 300 12.29 9.21 -12.24
CA CYS A 300 13.54 9.93 -12.35
C CYS A 300 14.72 8.95 -12.47
N PRO A 301 15.90 9.40 -12.99
CA PRO A 301 17.08 8.56 -13.03
C PRO A 301 17.55 8.11 -11.63
N LYS A 302 18.19 6.94 -11.55
CA LYS A 302 18.77 6.41 -10.32
C LYS A 302 19.74 7.42 -9.70
N GLY A 303 19.57 7.68 -8.40
CA GLY A 303 20.33 8.66 -7.62
C GLY A 303 19.86 10.12 -7.75
N GLN A 304 18.82 10.38 -8.54
CA GLN A 304 18.25 11.72 -8.71
C GLN A 304 16.90 11.91 -7.99
N GLY A 305 16.44 10.92 -7.25
CA GLY A 305 15.18 10.98 -6.51
C GLY A 305 15.12 12.16 -5.55
N GLY A 306 16.23 12.47 -4.86
CA GLY A 306 16.31 13.64 -3.99
C GLY A 306 16.06 14.95 -4.72
N GLY A 307 16.70 15.17 -5.87
CA GLY A 307 16.49 16.36 -6.71
C GLY A 307 15.07 16.43 -7.29
N PHE A 308 14.50 15.29 -7.68
CA PHE A 308 13.12 15.20 -8.16
C PHE A 308 12.11 15.62 -7.08
N VAL A 309 12.30 15.16 -5.85
CA VAL A 309 11.48 15.57 -4.70
C VAL A 309 11.64 17.07 -4.41
N GLU A 310 12.87 17.57 -4.44
CA GLU A 310 13.19 18.98 -4.18
C GLU A 310 12.60 19.93 -5.22
N ALA A 311 12.45 19.48 -6.46
CA ALA A 311 11.76 20.22 -7.51
C ALA A 311 10.23 20.33 -7.30
N GLY A 312 9.66 19.65 -6.28
CA GLY A 312 8.26 19.80 -5.89
C GLY A 312 7.27 18.93 -6.68
N HIS A 313 7.74 17.91 -7.38
CA HIS A 313 6.90 17.08 -8.26
C HIS A 313 5.81 16.29 -7.53
N LEU A 314 5.95 15.98 -6.22
CA LEU A 314 5.09 15.02 -5.51
C LEU A 314 3.80 15.61 -4.94
N GLY A 315 3.73 16.92 -4.80
CA GLY A 315 2.61 17.59 -4.13
C GLY A 315 1.39 17.83 -5.05
N PRO A 316 0.32 18.45 -4.51
CA PRO A 316 -0.90 18.74 -5.28
C PRO A 316 -0.67 19.59 -6.53
N ASP A 317 0.37 20.42 -6.51
CA ASP A 317 0.73 21.30 -7.62
C ASP A 317 1.86 20.71 -8.49
N GLY A 318 2.28 19.46 -8.20
CA GLY A 318 3.39 18.79 -8.86
C GLY A 318 2.97 18.04 -10.13
N THR A 319 3.96 17.58 -10.89
CA THR A 319 3.75 16.84 -12.14
C THR A 319 3.48 15.36 -11.92
N LEU A 320 3.79 14.81 -10.74
CA LEU A 320 3.51 13.45 -10.33
C LEU A 320 2.95 13.47 -8.89
N PRO A 321 1.65 13.70 -8.70
CA PRO A 321 1.02 13.57 -7.40
C PRO A 321 1.26 12.20 -6.77
N VAL A 322 1.86 12.16 -5.56
CA VAL A 322 2.18 10.91 -4.86
C VAL A 322 1.39 10.81 -3.56
N ASN A 323 0.72 9.67 -3.38
CA ASN A 323 -0.04 9.35 -2.17
C ASN A 323 -1.05 10.46 -1.81
N SER A 324 -1.92 10.79 -2.76
CA SER A 324 -2.91 11.87 -2.69
C SER A 324 -3.88 11.78 -1.50
N HIS A 325 -3.95 10.66 -0.80
CA HIS A 325 -4.72 10.48 0.44
C HIS A 325 -3.90 10.75 1.71
N GLY A 326 -2.57 10.90 1.61
CA GLY A 326 -1.65 11.07 2.72
C GLY A 326 -0.79 9.84 3.03
N GLY A 327 -1.03 8.72 2.36
CA GLY A 327 -0.23 7.48 2.47
C GLY A 327 -0.25 6.83 3.85
N ASN A 328 0.62 5.84 4.02
CA ASN A 328 0.89 5.21 5.32
C ASN A 328 1.50 6.19 6.33
N LEU A 329 2.24 7.20 5.84
CA LEU A 329 2.89 8.21 6.69
C LEU A 329 1.89 9.15 7.37
N SER A 330 0.67 9.31 6.83
CA SER A 330 -0.26 10.32 7.37
C SER A 330 -1.73 9.91 7.41
N GLN A 331 -2.23 9.10 6.48
CA GLN A 331 -3.62 8.63 6.56
C GLN A 331 -3.73 7.45 7.53
N ALA A 332 -3.24 6.28 7.13
CA ALA A 332 -3.22 5.06 7.94
C ALA A 332 -2.34 3.99 7.29
N HIS A 333 -1.55 3.28 8.08
CA HIS A 333 -0.74 2.16 7.60
C HIS A 333 -1.60 0.89 7.52
N LEU A 334 -2.24 0.66 6.37
CA LEU A 334 -3.11 -0.47 6.07
C LEU A 334 -2.49 -1.42 5.01
N ASP A 335 -1.18 -1.60 5.06
CA ASP A 335 -0.41 -2.52 4.20
C ASP A 335 -0.72 -2.36 2.69
N GLY A 336 -0.86 -1.12 2.23
CA GLY A 336 -1.09 -0.79 0.83
C GLY A 336 -2.54 -0.94 0.33
N MET A 337 -3.46 -1.48 1.11
CA MET A 337 -4.86 -1.60 0.68
C MET A 337 -5.54 -0.23 0.51
N SER A 338 -5.24 0.75 1.38
CA SER A 338 -5.71 2.13 1.24
C SER A 338 -5.19 2.80 -0.04
N HIS A 339 -4.00 2.41 -0.52
CA HIS A 339 -3.45 2.92 -1.79
C HIS A 339 -4.30 2.47 -2.98
N ILE A 340 -4.76 1.20 -2.99
CA ILE A 340 -5.67 0.71 -4.04
C ILE A 340 -7.01 1.45 -3.96
N VAL A 341 -7.55 1.62 -2.74
CA VAL A 341 -8.81 2.37 -2.52
C VAL A 341 -8.69 3.79 -3.03
N GLU A 342 -7.58 4.48 -2.75
CA GLU A 342 -7.34 5.84 -3.22
C GLU A 342 -7.18 5.90 -4.74
N ALA A 343 -6.43 4.98 -5.36
CA ALA A 343 -6.32 4.91 -6.81
C ALA A 343 -7.69 4.81 -7.48
N VAL A 344 -8.58 3.96 -6.95
CA VAL A 344 -9.94 3.84 -7.45
C VAL A 344 -10.74 5.13 -7.24
N ARG A 345 -10.59 5.82 -6.11
CA ARG A 345 -11.23 7.13 -5.87
C ARG A 345 -10.79 8.16 -6.90
N GLN A 346 -9.50 8.24 -7.16
CA GLN A 346 -8.93 9.17 -8.13
C GLN A 346 -9.49 8.91 -9.53
N LEU A 347 -9.48 7.66 -9.98
CA LEU A 347 -9.95 7.26 -11.31
C LEU A 347 -11.48 7.38 -11.47
N ARG A 348 -12.25 7.32 -10.37
CA ARG A 348 -13.68 7.57 -10.37
C ARG A 348 -14.06 9.05 -10.22
N GLY A 349 -13.09 9.95 -10.01
CA GLY A 349 -13.33 11.37 -9.78
C GLY A 349 -14.02 11.69 -8.45
N ILE A 350 -13.87 10.82 -7.42
CA ILE A 350 -14.54 10.94 -6.12
C ILE A 350 -13.60 11.15 -4.94
N ALA A 351 -12.34 11.52 -5.19
CA ALA A 351 -11.35 11.76 -4.14
C ALA A 351 -11.54 13.11 -3.41
N GLY A 352 -12.58 13.88 -3.76
CA GLY A 352 -12.94 15.14 -3.11
C GLY A 352 -11.82 16.19 -3.15
N PRO A 353 -11.43 16.78 -2.00
CA PRO A 353 -10.37 17.80 -1.99
C PRO A 353 -8.98 17.31 -2.40
N CYS A 354 -8.77 15.98 -2.40
CA CYS A 354 -7.52 15.34 -2.80
C CYS A 354 -7.50 14.91 -4.28
N GLN A 355 -8.55 15.26 -5.05
CA GLN A 355 -8.68 14.85 -6.44
C GLN A 355 -7.56 15.44 -7.31
N VAL A 356 -6.89 14.58 -8.05
CA VAL A 356 -5.98 14.96 -9.13
C VAL A 356 -6.81 15.19 -10.38
N PRO A 357 -6.84 16.41 -10.91
CA PRO A 357 -7.66 16.72 -12.09
C PRO A 357 -7.25 15.91 -13.32
N GLY A 358 -8.20 15.25 -13.97
CA GLY A 358 -7.97 14.51 -15.21
C GLY A 358 -7.22 13.18 -15.04
N ALA A 359 -7.03 12.68 -13.81
CA ALA A 359 -6.38 11.40 -13.57
C ALA A 359 -7.10 10.25 -14.29
N SER A 360 -6.40 9.58 -15.17
CA SER A 360 -6.88 8.47 -16.01
C SER A 360 -6.07 7.18 -15.84
N ILE A 361 -4.81 7.29 -15.41
CA ILE A 361 -3.91 6.16 -15.17
C ILE A 361 -3.25 6.33 -13.80
N ALA A 362 -3.42 5.32 -12.95
CA ALA A 362 -2.83 5.28 -11.62
C ALA A 362 -1.86 4.10 -11.47
N LEU A 363 -0.70 4.35 -10.89
CA LEU A 363 0.21 3.30 -10.44
C LEU A 363 -0.03 3.07 -8.94
N VAL A 364 -0.17 1.82 -8.54
CA VAL A 364 -0.18 1.41 -7.14
C VAL A 364 0.96 0.45 -6.90
N SER A 365 1.74 0.69 -5.86
CA SER A 365 2.84 -0.19 -5.48
C SER A 365 2.70 -0.74 -4.07
N GLY A 366 3.37 -1.86 -3.83
CA GLY A 366 3.56 -2.44 -2.51
C GLY A 366 4.93 -3.11 -2.44
N PHE A 367 5.59 -2.99 -1.31
CA PHE A 367 6.77 -3.81 -1.03
C PHE A 367 6.71 -4.38 0.39
N GLY A 368 7.35 -5.51 0.59
CA GLY A 368 7.37 -6.19 1.88
C GLY A 368 8.69 -6.86 2.15
N GLY A 369 8.82 -7.38 3.39
CA GLY A 369 10.02 -8.08 3.77
C GLY A 369 11.27 -7.21 3.73
N VAL A 370 11.15 -5.93 4.10
CA VAL A 370 12.26 -4.95 4.03
C VAL A 370 12.87 -4.95 2.62
N PHE A 371 12.07 -4.62 1.62
CA PHE A 371 12.47 -4.62 0.20
C PHE A 371 12.79 -5.99 -0.43
N ALA A 372 12.41 -7.10 0.22
CA ALA A 372 12.66 -8.43 -0.34
C ALA A 372 11.65 -8.79 -1.45
N THR A 373 10.47 -8.21 -1.45
CA THR A 373 9.43 -8.42 -2.45
C THR A 373 8.77 -7.09 -2.84
N SER A 374 8.35 -6.97 -4.09
CA SER A 374 7.55 -5.84 -4.57
C SER A 374 6.43 -6.33 -5.48
N ALA A 375 5.31 -5.62 -5.45
CA ALA A 375 4.20 -5.83 -6.36
C ALA A 375 3.69 -4.47 -6.88
N THR A 376 3.26 -4.45 -8.13
CA THR A 376 2.84 -3.24 -8.83
C THR A 376 1.55 -3.51 -9.58
N ALA A 377 0.61 -2.57 -9.49
CA ALA A 377 -0.62 -2.57 -10.29
C ALA A 377 -0.75 -1.25 -11.06
N ILE A 378 -1.17 -1.33 -12.30
CA ILE A 378 -1.60 -0.19 -13.11
C ILE A 378 -3.11 -0.29 -13.26
N LEU A 379 -3.79 0.76 -12.83
CA LEU A 379 -5.23 0.92 -12.94
C LEU A 379 -5.53 2.05 -13.93
N ALA A 380 -6.64 1.94 -14.66
CA ALA A 380 -7.02 2.97 -15.61
C ALA A 380 -8.53 3.29 -15.54
N THR A 381 -8.92 4.43 -16.08
CA THR A 381 -10.33 4.73 -16.33
C THR A 381 -10.85 3.88 -17.50
N ILE A 382 -12.16 3.73 -17.53
CA ILE A 382 -12.90 3.24 -18.71
C ILE A 382 -13.93 4.31 -19.05
N ASP A 383 -14.22 4.45 -20.34
CA ASP A 383 -15.34 5.32 -20.76
C ASP A 383 -16.63 4.80 -20.12
N CYS A 384 -17.24 5.59 -19.24
CA CYS A 384 -18.43 5.28 -18.48
C CYS A 384 -19.69 5.72 -19.22
#